data_4dda68a17567bb8bd8ad9ffa21b19809
#
_entry.id   4dda68a17567bb8bd8ad9ffa21b19809
#
_cell.length_a   1.000
_cell.length_b   1.000
_cell.length_c   1.000
_cell.angle_alpha   90.00
_cell.angle_beta   90.00
_cell.angle_gamma   90.00
#
_symmetry.space_group_name_H-M   'P 1'
#
loop_
_entity.id
_entity.type
_entity.pdbx_description
1 polymer ?
#
loop_
_entity_poly.entity_id
_entity_poly.type
_entity_poly.pdbx_seq_one_letter_code
_entity_poly.pdbx_strand_id
1 'polypeptide(L)'
;RNRRIRAVDLSSGIIRTVAGNGIKGKPIDGKPALGQPLMDPRASVMDDAGNLYVLERNGHALRVVRPNGKIYTLAGTGKKGRKDGPAMQATFNGPKHLCFDAKGRIIIADDNNHLIRLYDPESKSVSTILGGQAMPKAVLDRPHGVALGPDGSLWVCDSGNDRILKLRNY
;
A
#
# COMPACT_ATOMS: atom_id res chain seq x y z
N ARG A 1 4.06 8.35 -17.02
CA ARG A 1 3.77 8.19 -15.57
C ARG A 1 4.02 9.52 -14.89
N ASN A 2 3.03 10.01 -14.13
CA ASN A 2 3.05 11.36 -13.60
C ASN A 2 3.82 11.51 -12.27
N ARG A 3 4.02 10.42 -11.54
CA ARG A 3 4.73 10.38 -10.23
C ARG A 3 4.22 11.43 -9.24
N ARG A 4 2.91 11.63 -9.23
CA ARG A 4 2.20 12.53 -8.33
C ARG A 4 0.94 11.86 -7.82
N ILE A 5 0.59 12.16 -6.58
CA ILE A 5 -0.75 11.93 -6.05
C ILE A 5 -1.52 13.23 -6.22
N ARG A 6 -2.74 13.13 -6.74
CA ARG A 6 -3.62 14.28 -7.02
C ARG A 6 -4.88 14.13 -6.18
N ALA A 7 -5.37 15.23 -5.68
CA ALA A 7 -6.69 15.34 -5.06
C ALA A 7 -7.59 16.18 -5.96
N VAL A 8 -8.86 15.77 -6.07
CA VAL A 8 -9.92 16.52 -6.76
C VAL A 8 -10.88 17.02 -5.69
N ASP A 9 -11.15 18.29 -5.70
CA ASP A 9 -12.24 18.88 -4.94
C ASP A 9 -13.54 18.67 -5.76
N LEU A 10 -14.46 17.86 -5.23
CA LEU A 10 -15.67 17.49 -5.96
C LEU A 10 -16.68 18.63 -6.09
N SER A 11 -16.61 19.65 -5.25
CA SER A 11 -17.51 20.81 -5.31
C SER A 11 -17.08 21.82 -6.36
N SER A 12 -15.77 22.04 -6.51
CA SER A 12 -15.20 23.02 -7.45
C SER A 12 -14.63 22.38 -8.73
N GLY A 13 -14.44 21.07 -8.77
CA GLY A 13 -13.75 20.36 -9.86
C GLY A 13 -12.24 20.60 -9.91
N ILE A 14 -11.67 21.35 -8.96
CA ILE A 14 -10.25 21.72 -8.98
C ILE A 14 -9.38 20.53 -8.59
N ILE A 15 -8.37 20.26 -9.44
CA ILE A 15 -7.38 19.22 -9.21
C ILE A 15 -6.08 19.84 -8.68
N ARG A 16 -5.58 19.34 -7.55
CA ARG A 16 -4.30 19.75 -6.97
C ARG A 16 -3.35 18.60 -6.74
N THR A 17 -2.04 18.83 -6.76
CA THR A 17 -1.04 17.85 -6.33
C THR A 17 -0.97 17.86 -4.80
N VAL A 18 -0.96 16.69 -4.18
CA VAL A 18 -0.82 16.51 -2.72
C VAL A 18 0.50 15.86 -2.33
N ALA A 19 1.10 15.10 -3.25
CA ALA A 19 2.45 14.54 -3.07
C ALA A 19 3.12 14.29 -4.43
N GLY A 20 4.44 14.34 -4.44
CA GLY A 20 5.25 14.09 -5.63
C GLY A 20 5.52 15.34 -6.48
N ASN A 21 6.75 15.45 -6.99
CA ASN A 21 7.19 16.55 -7.87
C ASN A 21 7.29 16.13 -9.36
N GLY A 22 6.98 14.88 -9.70
CA GLY A 22 7.08 14.32 -11.05
C GLY A 22 8.41 13.64 -11.36
N ILE A 23 9.40 13.76 -10.49
CA ILE A 23 10.70 13.12 -10.64
C ILE A 23 10.63 11.70 -10.05
N LYS A 24 11.33 10.77 -10.68
CA LYS A 24 11.49 9.41 -10.16
C LYS A 24 12.59 9.40 -9.09
N GLY A 25 12.25 8.96 -7.88
CA GLY A 25 13.22 8.88 -6.81
C GLY A 25 12.60 8.48 -5.48
N LYS A 26 13.44 8.15 -4.51
CA LYS A 26 13.01 7.87 -3.13
C LYS A 26 12.82 9.20 -2.40
N PRO A 27 11.66 9.42 -1.77
CA PRO A 27 11.46 10.62 -0.95
C PRO A 27 12.33 10.59 0.31
N ILE A 28 12.63 11.78 0.84
CA ILE A 28 13.35 11.97 2.09
C ILE A 28 12.31 12.15 3.20
N ASP A 29 12.38 11.30 4.23
CA ASP A 29 11.47 11.32 5.35
C ASP A 29 11.53 12.67 6.11
N GLY A 30 10.37 13.16 6.53
CA GLY A 30 10.22 14.43 7.24
C GLY A 30 10.22 15.69 6.36
N LYS A 31 10.39 15.55 5.04
CA LYS A 31 10.34 16.69 4.10
C LYS A 31 8.93 16.89 3.54
N PRO A 32 8.59 18.11 3.03
CA PRO A 32 7.31 18.37 2.40
C PRO A 32 7.05 17.46 1.21
N ALA A 33 5.94 16.73 1.18
CA ALA A 33 5.60 15.73 0.16
C ALA A 33 5.51 16.31 -1.25
N LEU A 34 5.08 17.55 -1.40
CA LEU A 34 4.96 18.24 -2.71
C LEU A 34 6.31 18.40 -3.42
N GLY A 35 7.39 18.60 -2.66
CA GLY A 35 8.75 18.78 -3.20
C GLY A 35 9.50 17.46 -3.42
N GLN A 36 8.97 16.31 -2.98
CA GLN A 36 9.69 15.04 -3.00
C GLN A 36 9.44 14.24 -4.27
N PRO A 37 10.45 13.50 -4.76
CA PRO A 37 10.25 12.50 -5.81
C PRO A 37 9.43 11.31 -5.29
N LEU A 38 8.78 10.57 -6.19
CA LEU A 38 8.09 9.31 -5.89
C LEU A 38 8.53 8.20 -6.85
N MET A 39 8.60 6.96 -6.31
CA MET A 39 9.02 5.76 -7.04
C MET A 39 7.82 4.95 -7.56
N ASP A 40 7.06 5.52 -8.52
CA ASP A 40 5.90 4.88 -9.12
C ASP A 40 4.76 4.66 -8.10
N PRO A 41 4.15 5.75 -7.57
CA PRO A 41 3.00 5.63 -6.69
C PRO A 41 1.86 4.94 -7.44
N ARG A 42 1.31 3.86 -6.84
CA ARG A 42 0.36 2.97 -7.52
C ARG A 42 -1.03 3.04 -6.93
N ALA A 43 -1.14 3.14 -5.63
CA ALA A 43 -2.40 3.24 -4.91
C ALA A 43 -2.24 4.13 -3.69
N SER A 44 -3.34 4.70 -3.23
CA SER A 44 -3.38 5.50 -2.01
C SER A 44 -4.73 5.37 -1.32
N VAL A 45 -4.73 5.46 0.01
CA VAL A 45 -5.92 5.55 0.87
C VAL A 45 -5.68 6.61 1.93
N MET A 46 -6.74 7.20 2.46
CA MET A 46 -6.67 8.20 3.52
C MET A 46 -7.46 7.71 4.73
N ASP A 47 -6.94 7.93 5.93
CA ASP A 47 -7.67 7.69 7.17
C ASP A 47 -8.46 8.94 7.61
N ASP A 48 -9.32 8.78 8.63
CA ASP A 48 -10.16 9.85 9.17
C ASP A 48 -9.34 10.96 9.85
N ALA A 49 -8.09 10.67 10.25
CA ALA A 49 -7.16 11.66 10.78
C ALA A 49 -6.45 12.48 9.69
N GLY A 50 -6.75 12.22 8.40
CA GLY A 50 -6.17 12.91 7.26
C GLY A 50 -4.77 12.44 6.88
N ASN A 51 -4.31 11.28 7.35
CA ASN A 51 -3.08 10.68 6.89
C ASN A 51 -3.30 10.02 5.53
N LEU A 52 -2.55 10.40 4.51
CA LEU A 52 -2.59 9.82 3.17
C LEU A 52 -1.51 8.75 3.05
N TYR A 53 -1.92 7.50 2.98
CA TYR A 53 -1.03 6.37 2.77
C TYR A 53 -0.81 6.17 1.27
N VAL A 54 0.45 6.01 0.86
CA VAL A 54 0.85 5.88 -0.54
C VAL A 54 1.67 4.62 -0.73
N LEU A 55 1.22 3.75 -1.61
CA LEU A 55 1.95 2.52 -1.97
C LEU A 55 2.78 2.76 -3.22
N GLU A 56 4.09 2.58 -3.10
CA GLU A 56 5.04 2.73 -4.20
C GLU A 56 5.38 1.37 -4.80
N ARG A 57 4.95 1.13 -6.05
CA ARG A 57 5.18 -0.15 -6.74
C ARG A 57 6.66 -0.43 -6.96
N ASN A 58 7.37 0.48 -7.60
CA ASN A 58 8.80 0.33 -7.89
C ASN A 58 9.68 0.85 -6.74
N GLY A 59 9.08 1.51 -5.76
CA GLY A 59 9.71 1.89 -4.49
C GLY A 59 9.70 0.76 -3.46
N HIS A 60 8.91 -0.31 -3.71
CA HIS A 60 8.78 -1.45 -2.80
C HIS A 60 8.55 -1.00 -1.35
N ALA A 61 7.68 0.00 -1.16
CA ALA A 61 7.49 0.65 0.13
C ALA A 61 6.07 1.21 0.31
N LEU A 62 5.66 1.28 1.57
CA LEU A 62 4.50 2.02 2.04
C LEU A 62 4.97 3.34 2.64
N ARG A 63 4.37 4.46 2.19
CA ARG A 63 4.62 5.81 2.69
C ARG A 63 3.37 6.38 3.36
N VAL A 64 3.57 7.39 4.17
CA VAL A 64 2.47 8.23 4.68
C VAL A 64 2.82 9.71 4.47
N VAL A 65 1.84 10.48 4.00
CA VAL A 65 1.86 11.95 4.08
C VAL A 65 0.95 12.34 5.24
N ARG A 66 1.54 12.99 6.23
CA ARG A 66 0.81 13.45 7.42
C ARG A 66 0.02 14.73 7.12
N PRO A 67 -0.98 15.13 7.95
CA PRO A 67 -1.74 16.37 7.76
C PRO A 67 -0.87 17.64 7.69
N ASN A 68 0.31 17.61 8.31
CA ASN A 68 1.29 18.70 8.21
C ASN A 68 2.05 18.75 6.87
N GLY A 69 1.65 17.92 5.89
CA GLY A 69 2.21 17.86 4.54
C GLY A 69 3.55 17.14 4.41
N LYS A 70 4.11 16.58 5.49
CA LYS A 70 5.40 15.86 5.44
C LYS A 70 5.22 14.38 5.12
N ILE A 71 6.14 13.83 4.31
CA ILE A 71 6.14 12.41 3.92
C ILE A 71 7.10 11.59 4.80
N TYR A 72 6.72 10.35 5.08
CA TYR A 72 7.53 9.38 5.83
C TYR A 72 7.38 7.97 5.26
N THR A 73 8.41 7.16 5.44
CA THR A 73 8.37 5.71 5.18
C THR A 73 7.75 4.99 6.37
N LEU A 74 6.76 4.14 6.14
CA LEU A 74 6.16 3.28 7.16
C LEU A 74 6.69 1.86 7.11
N ALA A 75 6.82 1.30 5.90
CA ALA A 75 7.29 -0.08 5.70
C ALA A 75 8.01 -0.22 4.37
N GLY A 76 8.93 -1.18 4.32
CA GLY A 76 9.68 -1.53 3.12
C GLY A 76 11.05 -0.89 3.05
N THR A 77 12.07 -1.70 2.76
CA THR A 77 13.46 -1.24 2.60
C THR A 77 13.73 -0.51 1.28
N GLY A 78 12.79 -0.58 0.32
CA GLY A 78 13.00 -0.15 -1.06
C GLY A 78 13.64 -1.20 -1.96
N LYS A 79 14.07 -2.34 -1.41
CA LYS A 79 14.60 -3.49 -2.17
C LYS A 79 13.50 -4.51 -2.42
N LYS A 80 13.56 -5.20 -3.56
CA LYS A 80 12.69 -6.34 -3.86
C LYS A 80 12.91 -7.47 -2.86
N GLY A 81 11.83 -8.11 -2.43
CA GLY A 81 11.86 -9.27 -1.56
C GLY A 81 10.50 -9.55 -0.96
N ARG A 82 10.42 -10.58 -0.11
CA ARG A 82 9.18 -11.02 0.55
C ARG A 82 9.31 -11.21 2.06
N LYS A 83 10.30 -10.57 2.68
CA LYS A 83 10.58 -10.71 4.12
C LYS A 83 9.48 -10.05 4.94
N ASP A 84 8.95 -10.78 5.92
CA ASP A 84 8.11 -10.29 7.01
C ASP A 84 8.97 -9.77 8.18
N GLY A 85 8.32 -9.19 9.20
CA GLY A 85 8.95 -8.74 10.44
C GLY A 85 8.90 -7.23 10.63
N PRO A 86 9.86 -6.60 11.32
CA PRO A 86 9.85 -5.17 11.58
C PRO A 86 9.67 -4.37 10.30
N ALA A 87 8.73 -3.41 10.29
CA ALA A 87 8.26 -2.75 9.08
C ALA A 87 9.38 -2.12 8.23
N MET A 88 10.38 -1.53 8.88
CA MET A 88 11.52 -0.90 8.20
C MET A 88 12.55 -1.92 7.66
N GLN A 89 12.41 -3.21 8.02
CA GLN A 89 13.24 -4.31 7.52
C GLN A 89 12.47 -5.24 6.57
N ALA A 90 11.16 -5.10 6.51
CA ALA A 90 10.30 -5.84 5.59
C ALA A 90 10.61 -5.50 4.14
N THR A 91 10.31 -6.43 3.24
CA THR A 91 10.50 -6.20 1.80
C THR A 91 9.23 -6.56 1.04
N PHE A 92 8.98 -5.82 -0.03
CA PHE A 92 7.87 -6.03 -0.98
C PHE A 92 8.43 -6.25 -2.38
N ASN A 93 7.59 -6.75 -3.29
CA ASN A 93 7.97 -6.87 -4.69
C ASN A 93 6.83 -6.42 -5.61
N GLY A 94 6.88 -5.16 -6.02
CA GLY A 94 5.91 -4.58 -6.92
C GLY A 94 4.48 -4.48 -6.35
N PRO A 95 4.28 -4.04 -5.10
CA PRO A 95 2.95 -3.98 -4.50
C PRO A 95 2.03 -3.05 -5.32
N LYS A 96 0.74 -3.41 -5.43
CA LYS A 96 -0.18 -2.73 -6.36
C LYS A 96 -1.35 -2.02 -5.71
N HIS A 97 -1.91 -2.58 -4.66
CA HIS A 97 -3.12 -2.05 -4.02
C HIS A 97 -3.07 -2.17 -2.52
N LEU A 98 -3.84 -1.32 -1.83
CA LEU A 98 -3.99 -1.34 -0.39
C LEU A 98 -5.40 -0.94 0.02
N CYS A 99 -5.83 -1.43 1.17
CA CYS A 99 -7.03 -0.98 1.87
C CYS A 99 -6.81 -1.05 3.37
N PHE A 100 -7.68 -0.38 4.15
CA PHE A 100 -7.73 -0.60 5.59
C PHE A 100 -8.52 -1.87 5.93
N ASP A 101 -8.17 -2.51 7.03
CA ASP A 101 -9.06 -3.43 7.72
C ASP A 101 -9.89 -2.70 8.78
N ALA A 102 -10.77 -3.44 9.45
CA ALA A 102 -11.66 -2.88 10.50
C ALA A 102 -10.91 -2.37 11.75
N LYS A 103 -9.61 -2.73 11.90
CA LYS A 103 -8.75 -2.29 13.01
C LYS A 103 -7.80 -1.16 12.61
N GLY A 104 -7.95 -0.59 11.41
CA GLY A 104 -7.07 0.47 10.90
C GLY A 104 -5.69 -0.02 10.45
N ARG A 105 -5.47 -1.35 10.34
CA ARG A 105 -4.26 -1.92 9.75
C ARG A 105 -4.34 -1.86 8.24
N ILE A 106 -3.22 -1.92 7.55
CA ILE A 106 -3.18 -1.78 6.09
C ILE A 106 -2.90 -3.12 5.43
N ILE A 107 -3.86 -3.58 4.63
CA ILE A 107 -3.75 -4.78 3.79
C ILE A 107 -3.16 -4.37 2.46
N ILE A 108 -2.17 -5.13 1.97
CA ILE A 108 -1.39 -4.82 0.77
C ILE A 108 -1.38 -6.02 -0.18
N ALA A 109 -1.78 -5.82 -1.41
CA ALA A 109 -1.57 -6.78 -2.51
C ALA A 109 -0.13 -6.68 -3.01
N ASP A 110 0.71 -7.64 -2.63
CA ASP A 110 2.14 -7.70 -2.97
C ASP A 110 2.31 -8.57 -4.23
N ASP A 111 1.99 -7.96 -5.37
CA ASP A 111 1.70 -8.56 -6.69
C ASP A 111 2.75 -9.60 -7.14
N ASN A 112 4.00 -9.19 -7.27
CA ASN A 112 5.04 -10.08 -7.80
C ASN A 112 5.56 -11.11 -6.76
N ASN A 113 5.11 -11.00 -5.51
CA ASN A 113 5.36 -12.01 -4.48
C ASN A 113 4.20 -13.02 -4.37
N HIS A 114 3.08 -12.78 -5.06
CA HIS A 114 1.88 -13.63 -4.97
C HIS A 114 1.34 -13.72 -3.53
N LEU A 115 1.38 -12.59 -2.78
CA LEU A 115 1.04 -12.54 -1.36
C LEU A 115 0.06 -11.40 -1.07
N ILE A 116 -0.74 -11.60 -0.01
CA ILE A 116 -1.39 -10.49 0.68
C ILE A 116 -0.66 -10.27 2.01
N ARG A 117 -0.23 -9.02 2.22
CA ARG A 117 0.54 -8.61 3.38
C ARG A 117 -0.29 -7.67 4.25
N LEU A 118 0.02 -7.65 5.54
CA LEU A 118 -0.60 -6.79 6.54
C LEU A 118 0.49 -5.93 7.17
N TYR A 119 0.35 -4.62 7.10
CA TYR A 119 1.10 -3.67 7.91
C TYR A 119 0.27 -3.31 9.14
N ASP A 120 0.83 -3.55 10.31
CA ASP A 120 0.25 -3.19 11.59
C ASP A 120 0.99 -1.95 12.15
N PRO A 121 0.28 -0.80 12.30
CA PRO A 121 0.90 0.43 12.79
C PRO A 121 1.25 0.38 14.30
N GLU A 122 0.56 -0.44 15.09
CA GLU A 122 0.81 -0.58 16.52
C GLU A 122 2.11 -1.34 16.78
N SER A 123 2.23 -2.54 16.23
CA SER A 123 3.45 -3.36 16.34
C SER A 123 4.58 -2.89 15.42
N LYS A 124 4.30 -1.98 14.48
CA LYS A 124 5.21 -1.54 13.42
C LYS A 124 5.84 -2.71 12.67
N SER A 125 5.02 -3.68 12.30
CA SER A 125 5.44 -4.90 11.62
C SER A 125 4.67 -5.14 10.33
N VAL A 126 5.26 -5.98 9.46
CA VAL A 126 4.62 -6.53 8.27
C VAL A 126 4.54 -8.05 8.42
N SER A 127 3.39 -8.62 8.14
CA SER A 127 3.17 -10.08 8.11
C SER A 127 2.46 -10.49 6.83
N THR A 128 2.64 -11.74 6.43
CA THR A 128 1.87 -12.36 5.33
C THR A 128 0.59 -12.97 5.88
N ILE A 129 -0.56 -12.60 5.35
CA ILE A 129 -1.87 -13.10 5.79
C ILE A 129 -2.52 -14.06 4.78
N LEU A 130 -2.10 -14.03 3.51
CA LEU A 130 -2.60 -14.95 2.47
C LEU A 130 -1.51 -15.21 1.45
N GLY A 131 -1.47 -16.46 0.97
CA GLY A 131 -0.47 -16.96 0.04
C GLY A 131 0.80 -17.47 0.73
N GLY A 132 1.67 -18.10 0.00
CA GLY A 132 2.89 -18.69 0.53
C GLY A 132 2.61 -19.73 1.64
N GLN A 133 3.37 -19.65 2.74
CA GLN A 133 3.21 -20.56 3.88
C GLN A 133 2.04 -20.19 4.80
N ALA A 134 1.54 -18.95 4.75
CA ALA A 134 0.45 -18.49 5.61
C ALA A 134 -0.86 -19.24 5.32
N MET A 135 -1.15 -19.51 4.05
CA MET A 135 -2.28 -20.35 3.62
C MET A 135 -1.87 -21.18 2.40
N PRO A 136 -1.24 -22.36 2.59
CA PRO A 136 -0.68 -23.16 1.50
C PRO A 136 -1.71 -23.60 0.44
N LYS A 137 -2.99 -23.73 0.83
CA LYS A 137 -4.10 -24.08 -0.09
C LYS A 137 -4.58 -22.91 -0.94
N ALA A 138 -4.26 -21.68 -0.57
CA ALA A 138 -4.63 -20.48 -1.31
C ALA A 138 -3.44 -20.03 -2.18
N VAL A 139 -3.21 -20.74 -3.26
CA VAL A 139 -2.18 -20.35 -4.24
C VAL A 139 -2.67 -19.13 -5.00
N LEU A 140 -2.09 -17.97 -4.69
CA LEU A 140 -2.33 -16.73 -5.41
C LEU A 140 -1.42 -16.60 -6.61
N ASP A 141 -1.93 -15.97 -7.66
CA ASP A 141 -1.11 -15.51 -8.77
C ASP A 141 -1.39 -14.02 -9.05
N ARG A 142 -0.37 -13.21 -8.80
CA ARG A 142 -0.37 -11.75 -9.06
C ARG A 142 -1.62 -11.04 -8.55
N PRO A 143 -1.88 -11.02 -7.23
CA PRO A 143 -3.03 -10.32 -6.68
C PRO A 143 -2.91 -8.81 -6.93
N HIS A 144 -3.90 -8.23 -7.61
CA HIS A 144 -3.86 -6.82 -8.02
C HIS A 144 -4.66 -5.90 -7.12
N GLY A 145 -5.72 -6.40 -6.50
CA GLY A 145 -6.64 -5.59 -5.70
C GLY A 145 -7.02 -6.25 -4.38
N VAL A 146 -7.24 -5.43 -3.36
CA VAL A 146 -7.79 -5.83 -2.06
C VAL A 146 -8.86 -4.83 -1.65
N ALA A 147 -9.93 -5.30 -1.02
CA ALA A 147 -10.97 -4.45 -0.46
C ALA A 147 -11.60 -5.11 0.77
N LEU A 148 -11.96 -4.31 1.76
CA LEU A 148 -12.77 -4.78 2.90
C LEU A 148 -14.24 -4.64 2.55
N GLY A 149 -14.99 -5.73 2.68
CA GLY A 149 -16.44 -5.72 2.56
C GLY A 149 -17.13 -5.15 3.80
N PRO A 150 -18.40 -4.72 3.69
CA PRO A 150 -19.16 -4.18 4.83
C PRO A 150 -19.40 -5.23 5.93
N ASP A 151 -19.33 -6.51 5.60
CA ASP A 151 -19.43 -7.64 6.53
C ASP A 151 -18.06 -8.02 7.15
N GLY A 152 -17.03 -7.20 6.98
CA GLY A 152 -15.67 -7.44 7.45
C GLY A 152 -14.90 -8.48 6.64
N SER A 153 -15.46 -9.04 5.57
CA SER A 153 -14.74 -9.97 4.70
C SER A 153 -13.67 -9.26 3.87
N LEU A 154 -12.53 -9.91 3.66
CA LEU A 154 -11.50 -9.45 2.74
C LEU A 154 -11.76 -10.00 1.34
N TRP A 155 -11.85 -9.13 0.36
CA TRP A 155 -11.94 -9.46 -1.06
C TRP A 155 -10.59 -9.26 -1.72
N VAL A 156 -10.19 -10.21 -2.56
CA VAL A 156 -8.90 -10.21 -3.25
C VAL A 156 -9.11 -10.47 -4.74
N CYS A 157 -8.64 -9.56 -5.59
CA CYS A 157 -8.52 -9.80 -7.03
C CYS A 157 -7.26 -10.64 -7.27
N ASP A 158 -7.43 -11.95 -7.43
CA ASP A 158 -6.36 -12.91 -7.74
C ASP A 158 -6.19 -12.99 -9.25
N SER A 159 -5.58 -11.94 -9.83
CA SER A 159 -5.69 -11.58 -11.24
C SER A 159 -5.02 -12.57 -12.18
N GLY A 160 -3.92 -13.22 -11.78
CA GLY A 160 -3.26 -14.24 -12.60
C GLY A 160 -4.03 -15.56 -12.65
N ASN A 161 -4.96 -15.76 -11.71
CA ASN A 161 -5.86 -16.91 -11.66
C ASN A 161 -7.29 -16.56 -12.16
N ASP A 162 -7.51 -15.39 -12.73
CA ASP A 162 -8.80 -14.92 -13.26
C ASP A 162 -9.98 -15.11 -12.30
N ARG A 163 -9.77 -14.84 -10.99
CA ARG A 163 -10.78 -15.06 -9.95
C ARG A 163 -10.79 -13.95 -8.90
N ILE A 164 -11.93 -13.84 -8.20
CA ILE A 164 -12.09 -13.06 -6.98
C ILE A 164 -12.23 -14.02 -5.79
N LEU A 165 -11.41 -13.81 -4.77
CA LEU A 165 -11.51 -14.55 -3.52
C LEU A 165 -12.21 -13.71 -2.47
N LYS A 166 -13.06 -14.37 -1.66
CA LYS A 166 -13.66 -13.79 -0.46
C LYS A 166 -13.18 -14.57 0.76
N LEU A 167 -12.47 -13.91 1.66
CA LEU A 167 -12.04 -14.47 2.93
C LEU A 167 -12.95 -13.96 4.04
N ARG A 168 -13.49 -14.88 4.84
CA ARG A 168 -14.24 -14.57 6.05
C ARG A 168 -13.37 -14.84 7.26
N ASN A 169 -13.44 -14.00 8.29
CA ASN A 169 -12.71 -14.18 9.56
C ASN A 169 -11.18 -14.34 9.38
N TYR A 170 -10.55 -13.42 8.67
CA TYR A 170 -9.09 -13.40 8.49
C TYR A 170 -8.39 -12.64 9.65
#